data_6894217fca391588ad5ad68b1ed1e7b3
#
_entry.id   6894217fca391588ad5ad68b1ed1e7b3
#
_cell.length_a   1.000
_cell.length_b   1.000
_cell.length_c   1.000
_cell.angle_alpha   90.00
_cell.angle_beta   90.00
_cell.angle_gamma   90.00
#
_symmetry.space_group_name_H-M   'P 1'
#
loop_
_entity.id
_entity.type
_entity.pdbx_description
1 polymer ?
#
loop_
_entity_poly.entity_id
_entity_poly.type
_entity_poly.pdbx_seq_one_letter_code
_entity_poly.pdbx_strand_id
1 'polypeptide(L)'
;VLSTLTTNPAEVDALFTAGGQQKQLQPGQHLIWTARNELLKVTPVVRDGDSDDRESYRYDGNSQRILKVSVQKTGGSTQTQRVMYLPRLELRSTASGVTETESLQIITVGEVGRAQVQVLHWEKGKPDAIDNDQLRYSYDNLIGSSTLEVDGDGNVISMEEYYPYGGTAARRH
;
A
#
# COMPACT_ATOMS: atom_id res chain seq x y z
N VAL A 1 10.79 13.15 5.65
CA VAL A 1 11.75 13.39 6.76
C VAL A 1 13.07 12.77 6.38
N LEU A 2 14.17 13.55 6.37
CA LEU A 2 15.50 13.07 6.09
C LEU A 2 15.97 12.17 7.24
N SER A 3 16.59 11.04 6.91
CA SER A 3 17.10 10.08 7.90
C SER A 3 18.38 10.54 8.61
N THR A 4 18.97 11.63 8.14
CA THR A 4 20.19 12.25 8.72
C THR A 4 19.93 13.72 8.99
N LEU A 5 20.35 14.18 10.17
CA LEU A 5 20.35 15.60 10.53
C LEU A 5 21.62 16.23 9.97
N THR A 6 21.54 16.79 8.78
CA THR A 6 22.63 17.56 8.18
C THR A 6 22.11 18.92 7.68
N THR A 7 22.95 19.94 7.84
CA THR A 7 22.73 21.28 7.28
C THR A 7 23.65 21.58 6.11
N ASN A 8 24.53 20.64 5.75
CA ASN A 8 25.43 20.78 4.61
C ASN A 8 24.66 20.56 3.30
N PRO A 9 24.53 21.56 2.40
CA PRO A 9 23.77 21.43 1.17
C PRO A 9 24.21 20.25 0.29
N ALA A 10 25.51 19.99 0.18
CA ALA A 10 26.03 18.89 -0.64
C ALA A 10 25.62 17.50 -0.10
N GLU A 11 25.55 17.35 1.22
CA GLU A 11 25.08 16.12 1.86
C GLU A 11 23.56 15.95 1.69
N VAL A 12 22.80 17.04 1.75
CA VAL A 12 21.38 17.04 1.47
C VAL A 12 21.12 16.64 0.02
N ASP A 13 21.80 17.25 -0.94
CA ASP A 13 21.66 16.94 -2.36
C ASP A 13 22.04 15.48 -2.66
N ALA A 14 23.01 14.91 -1.97
CA ALA A 14 23.41 13.51 -2.13
C ALA A 14 22.29 12.51 -1.77
N LEU A 15 21.30 12.90 -0.97
CA LEU A 15 20.14 12.07 -0.59
C LEU A 15 19.08 11.97 -1.69
N PHE A 16 19.18 12.81 -2.72
CA PHE A 16 18.22 12.89 -3.81
C PHE A 16 18.84 12.51 -5.16
N THR A 17 18.00 12.09 -6.08
CA THR A 17 18.37 11.93 -7.49
C THR A 17 18.50 13.31 -8.16
N ALA A 18 19.05 13.36 -9.38
CA ALA A 18 19.09 14.60 -10.15
C ALA A 18 17.68 15.19 -10.43
N GLY A 19 16.64 14.36 -10.42
CA GLY A 19 15.25 14.79 -10.56
C GLY A 19 14.56 15.18 -9.25
N GLY A 20 15.29 15.19 -8.11
CA GLY A 20 14.77 15.59 -6.81
C GLY A 20 14.03 14.48 -6.04
N GLN A 21 14.06 13.23 -6.50
CA GLN A 21 13.47 12.11 -5.78
C GLN A 21 14.41 11.59 -4.70
N GLN A 22 13.86 11.27 -3.54
CA GLN A 22 14.60 10.69 -2.43
C GLN A 22 15.16 9.31 -2.80
N LYS A 23 16.43 9.03 -2.47
CA LYS A 23 17.09 7.75 -2.75
C LYS A 23 16.86 6.68 -1.69
N GLN A 24 16.57 7.10 -0.46
CA GLN A 24 16.31 6.20 0.68
C GLN A 24 15.20 6.75 1.54
N LEU A 25 14.34 5.90 2.06
CA LEU A 25 13.32 6.27 3.05
C LEU A 25 13.94 6.38 4.44
N GLN A 26 14.71 5.35 4.82
CA GLN A 26 15.58 5.28 5.99
C GLN A 26 16.92 4.66 5.56
N PRO A 27 17.98 4.72 6.37
CA PRO A 27 19.23 4.06 6.04
C PRO A 27 19.04 2.59 5.68
N GLY A 28 19.50 2.18 4.49
CA GLY A 28 19.33 0.83 3.95
C GLY A 28 18.00 0.58 3.20
N GLN A 29 17.01 1.46 3.32
CA GLN A 29 15.73 1.33 2.61
C GLN A 29 15.77 2.09 1.28
N HIS A 30 16.33 1.46 0.26
CA HIS A 30 16.55 2.08 -1.04
C HIS A 30 15.25 2.26 -1.84
N LEU A 31 15.15 3.41 -2.50
CA LEU A 31 14.09 3.78 -3.42
C LEU A 31 14.64 3.83 -4.86
N ILE A 32 13.95 3.21 -5.80
CA ILE A 32 14.28 3.27 -7.23
C ILE A 32 13.10 3.90 -7.96
N TRP A 33 13.41 4.83 -8.87
CA TRP A 33 12.43 5.61 -9.60
C TRP A 33 12.51 5.34 -11.11
N THR A 34 11.38 5.45 -11.80
CA THR A 34 11.32 5.41 -13.26
C THR A 34 11.82 6.75 -13.86
N ALA A 35 12.07 6.76 -15.16
CA ALA A 35 12.37 7.99 -15.88
C ALA A 35 11.23 9.03 -15.86
N ARG A 36 10.00 8.60 -15.50
CA ARG A 36 8.82 9.46 -15.33
C ARG A 36 8.62 9.91 -13.87
N ASN A 37 9.62 9.71 -13.00
CA ASN A 37 9.58 10.03 -11.58
C ASN A 37 8.52 9.23 -10.78
N GLU A 38 8.15 8.05 -11.24
CA GLU A 38 7.28 7.14 -10.52
C GLU A 38 8.11 6.19 -9.67
N LEU A 39 7.65 5.85 -8.46
CA LEU A 39 8.35 4.91 -7.60
C LEU A 39 8.30 3.50 -8.19
N LEU A 40 9.44 2.97 -8.63
CA LEU A 40 9.53 1.65 -9.26
C LEU A 40 9.70 0.53 -8.25
N LYS A 41 10.53 0.76 -7.22
CA LYS A 41 10.88 -0.27 -6.23
C LYS A 41 11.28 0.36 -4.90
N VAL A 42 10.90 -0.31 -3.82
CA VAL A 42 11.41 -0.08 -2.45
C VAL A 42 12.08 -1.36 -1.97
N THR A 43 13.19 -1.22 -1.25
CA THR A 43 13.85 -2.32 -0.51
C THR A 43 13.70 -2.04 0.99
N PRO A 44 12.64 -2.54 1.66
CA PRO A 44 12.39 -2.27 3.08
C PRO A 44 13.43 -2.91 3.99
N VAL A 45 13.90 -4.10 3.63
CA VAL A 45 14.89 -4.87 4.41
C VAL A 45 15.95 -5.40 3.46
N VAL A 46 17.20 -5.00 3.70
CA VAL A 46 18.38 -5.60 3.07
C VAL A 46 18.82 -6.77 3.93
N ARG A 47 19.03 -7.94 3.29
CA ARG A 47 19.42 -9.18 3.98
C ARG A 47 20.82 -9.58 3.58
N ASP A 48 21.59 -9.96 4.57
CA ASP A 48 22.92 -10.53 4.35
C ASP A 48 22.78 -12.03 4.02
N GLY A 49 23.28 -12.42 2.84
CA GLY A 49 23.28 -13.82 2.39
C GLY A 49 21.95 -14.38 1.89
N ASP A 50 20.88 -13.58 1.76
CA ASP A 50 19.57 -13.98 1.21
C ASP A 50 18.99 -12.86 0.33
N SER A 51 17.88 -13.15 -0.36
CA SER A 51 17.17 -12.14 -1.16
C SER A 51 16.54 -11.07 -0.27
N ASP A 52 16.73 -9.80 -0.63
CA ASP A 52 16.13 -8.66 0.05
C ASP A 52 14.60 -8.70 -0.01
N ASP A 53 13.97 -8.22 1.05
CA ASP A 53 12.55 -7.88 0.99
C ASP A 53 12.38 -6.70 0.02
N ARG A 54 11.36 -6.76 -0.82
CA ARG A 54 11.14 -5.74 -1.83
C ARG A 54 9.66 -5.51 -2.10
N GLU A 55 9.35 -4.29 -2.45
CA GLU A 55 8.07 -3.90 -3.01
C GLU A 55 8.30 -3.22 -4.35
N SER A 56 7.57 -3.62 -5.39
CA SER A 56 7.72 -3.09 -6.75
C SER A 56 6.37 -2.71 -7.33
N TYR A 57 6.39 -1.72 -8.23
CA TYR A 57 5.20 -1.10 -8.76
C TYR A 57 5.24 -1.03 -10.29
N ARG A 58 4.07 -1.03 -10.91
CA ARG A 58 3.87 -0.75 -12.34
C ARG A 58 2.80 0.32 -12.50
N TYR A 59 2.94 1.11 -13.53
CA TYR A 59 2.06 2.22 -13.86
C TYR A 59 1.60 2.14 -15.31
N ASP A 60 0.43 2.69 -15.58
CA ASP A 60 -0.07 2.89 -16.94
C ASP A 60 0.52 4.16 -17.58
N GLY A 61 0.01 4.51 -18.78
CA GLY A 61 0.45 5.70 -19.51
C GLY A 61 0.12 7.03 -18.81
N ASN A 62 -0.84 7.02 -17.88
CA ASN A 62 -1.28 8.19 -17.12
C ASN A 62 -0.65 8.25 -15.71
N SER A 63 0.40 7.45 -15.45
CA SER A 63 1.05 7.33 -14.14
C SER A 63 0.12 6.82 -13.03
N GLN A 64 -0.99 6.14 -13.39
CA GLN A 64 -1.81 5.45 -12.42
C GLN A 64 -1.19 4.09 -12.09
N ARG A 65 -1.11 3.76 -10.79
CA ARG A 65 -0.57 2.46 -10.38
C ARG A 65 -1.53 1.34 -10.78
N ILE A 66 -1.04 0.38 -11.55
CA ILE A 66 -1.82 -0.78 -12.01
C ILE A 66 -1.40 -2.09 -11.35
N LEU A 67 -0.20 -2.14 -10.75
CA LEU A 67 0.30 -3.33 -10.08
C LEU A 67 1.23 -2.96 -8.93
N LYS A 68 1.07 -3.66 -7.81
CA LYS A 68 1.98 -3.69 -6.67
C LYS A 68 2.34 -5.14 -6.37
N VAL A 69 3.62 -5.42 -6.19
CA VAL A 69 4.11 -6.74 -5.77
C VAL A 69 5.05 -6.55 -4.59
N SER A 70 4.72 -7.17 -3.47
CA SER A 70 5.57 -7.22 -2.27
C SER A 70 6.09 -8.65 -2.09
N VAL A 71 7.37 -8.78 -1.86
CA VAL A 71 8.05 -10.06 -1.60
C VAL A 71 8.80 -9.93 -0.29
N GLN A 72 8.50 -10.81 0.65
CA GLN A 72 9.06 -10.81 1.99
C GLN A 72 9.52 -12.22 2.37
N LYS A 73 10.65 -12.30 3.05
CA LYS A 73 11.13 -13.55 3.66
C LYS A 73 10.50 -13.70 5.04
N THR A 74 9.76 -14.77 5.25
CA THR A 74 9.10 -15.11 6.52
C THR A 74 9.52 -16.50 6.97
N GLY A 75 10.37 -16.59 7.99
CA GLY A 75 10.88 -17.89 8.47
C GLY A 75 11.57 -18.68 7.35
N GLY A 76 11.08 -19.86 7.04
CA GLY A 76 11.63 -20.73 6.00
C GLY A 76 11.05 -20.55 4.60
N SER A 77 10.11 -19.61 4.38
CA SER A 77 9.42 -19.41 3.11
C SER A 77 9.48 -17.96 2.63
N THR A 78 9.15 -17.76 1.35
CA THR A 78 8.99 -16.44 0.77
C THR A 78 7.50 -16.15 0.61
N GLN A 79 7.02 -15.09 1.23
CA GLN A 79 5.66 -14.60 1.03
C GLN A 79 5.65 -13.58 -0.11
N THR A 80 4.75 -13.78 -1.06
CA THR A 80 4.50 -12.83 -2.16
C THR A 80 3.08 -12.34 -2.07
N GLN A 81 2.92 -11.02 -2.01
CA GLN A 81 1.62 -10.36 -2.11
C GLN A 81 1.56 -9.58 -3.42
N ARG A 82 0.46 -9.71 -4.13
CA ARG A 82 0.21 -9.00 -5.39
C ARG A 82 -1.12 -8.26 -5.30
N VAL A 83 -1.13 -7.02 -5.74
CA VAL A 83 -2.35 -6.23 -5.91
C VAL A 83 -2.37 -5.69 -7.33
N MET A 84 -3.42 -6.04 -8.08
CA MET A 84 -3.71 -5.46 -9.39
C MET A 84 -4.85 -4.46 -9.23
N TYR A 85 -4.62 -3.23 -9.70
CA TYR A 85 -5.59 -2.14 -9.63
C TYR A 85 -6.26 -1.97 -10.99
N LEU A 86 -7.56 -2.22 -11.02
CA LEU A 86 -8.45 -2.00 -12.16
C LEU A 86 -9.48 -0.93 -11.78
N PRO A 87 -10.15 -0.30 -12.75
CA PRO A 87 -11.21 0.64 -12.42
C PRO A 87 -12.27 0.01 -11.51
N ARG A 88 -12.39 0.52 -10.28
CA ARG A 88 -13.34 0.06 -9.26
C ARG A 88 -13.17 -1.40 -8.80
N LEU A 89 -12.04 -2.04 -9.11
CA LEU A 89 -11.75 -3.42 -8.74
C LEU A 89 -10.28 -3.57 -8.37
N GLU A 90 -10.01 -4.12 -7.19
CA GLU A 90 -8.68 -4.59 -6.82
C GLU A 90 -8.68 -6.12 -6.75
N LEU A 91 -7.71 -6.73 -7.40
CA LEU A 91 -7.44 -8.16 -7.28
C LEU A 91 -6.21 -8.35 -6.40
N ARG A 92 -6.39 -8.95 -5.24
CA ARG A 92 -5.31 -9.21 -4.27
C ARG A 92 -5.05 -10.69 -4.18
N SER A 93 -3.78 -11.09 -4.20
CA SER A 93 -3.40 -12.46 -3.93
C SER A 93 -2.19 -12.51 -2.99
N THR A 94 -2.17 -13.54 -2.16
CA THR A 94 -1.05 -13.86 -1.27
C THR A 94 -0.61 -15.30 -1.55
N ALA A 95 0.70 -15.50 -1.67
CA ALA A 95 1.28 -16.83 -1.87
C ALA A 95 2.45 -17.05 -0.88
N SER A 96 2.60 -18.29 -0.42
CA SER A 96 3.75 -18.77 0.33
C SER A 96 4.54 -19.73 -0.56
N GLY A 97 5.74 -19.33 -0.95
CA GLY A 97 6.49 -19.99 -2.01
C GLY A 97 5.70 -19.97 -3.32
N VAL A 98 5.36 -21.15 -3.83
CA VAL A 98 4.57 -21.32 -5.06
C VAL A 98 3.07 -21.54 -4.80
N THR A 99 2.66 -21.63 -3.55
CA THR A 99 1.28 -21.95 -3.17
C THR A 99 0.52 -20.66 -2.86
N GLU A 100 -0.52 -20.38 -3.64
CA GLU A 100 -1.46 -19.31 -3.33
C GLU A 100 -2.25 -19.69 -2.07
N THR A 101 -2.24 -18.80 -1.09
CA THR A 101 -2.92 -18.96 0.21
C THR A 101 -4.17 -18.12 0.31
N GLU A 102 -4.23 -16.99 -0.41
CA GLU A 102 -5.37 -16.09 -0.41
C GLU A 102 -5.58 -15.50 -1.81
N SER A 103 -6.84 -15.37 -2.22
CA SER A 103 -7.29 -14.62 -3.39
C SER A 103 -8.53 -13.83 -3.01
N LEU A 104 -8.42 -12.50 -3.07
CA LEU A 104 -9.45 -11.55 -2.64
C LEU A 104 -9.72 -10.55 -3.76
N GLN A 105 -10.98 -10.35 -4.07
CA GLN A 105 -11.49 -9.29 -4.94
C GLN A 105 -12.13 -8.20 -4.09
N ILE A 106 -11.80 -6.94 -4.35
CA ILE A 106 -12.42 -5.78 -3.70
C ILE A 106 -13.09 -4.94 -4.78
N ILE A 107 -14.40 -4.96 -4.80
CA ILE A 107 -15.23 -4.17 -5.72
C ILE A 107 -15.61 -2.88 -5.00
N THR A 108 -15.35 -1.72 -5.61
CA THR A 108 -15.67 -0.41 -5.03
C THR A 108 -16.76 0.28 -5.82
N VAL A 109 -17.80 0.73 -5.13
CA VAL A 109 -18.91 1.51 -5.68
C VAL A 109 -18.95 2.85 -4.95
N GLY A 110 -19.08 3.94 -5.70
CA GLY A 110 -19.06 5.31 -5.17
C GLY A 110 -17.92 6.14 -5.76
N GLU A 111 -17.72 7.32 -5.23
CA GLU A 111 -16.72 8.29 -5.69
C GLU A 111 -15.87 8.76 -4.52
N VAL A 112 -14.61 9.10 -4.80
CA VAL A 112 -13.69 9.70 -3.82
C VAL A 112 -14.25 11.02 -3.30
N GLY A 113 -14.11 11.25 -1.99
CA GLY A 113 -14.65 12.45 -1.31
C GLY A 113 -16.13 12.32 -0.93
N ARG A 114 -16.69 11.11 -1.05
CA ARG A 114 -18.06 10.75 -0.64
C ARG A 114 -18.06 9.40 0.05
N ALA A 115 -19.26 8.91 0.42
CA ALA A 115 -19.40 7.52 0.87
C ALA A 115 -19.08 6.55 -0.27
N GLN A 116 -18.22 5.60 0.00
CA GLN A 116 -17.91 4.50 -0.89
C GLN A 116 -18.35 3.18 -0.24
N VAL A 117 -18.79 2.24 -1.06
CA VAL A 117 -19.09 0.89 -0.62
C VAL A 117 -18.09 -0.06 -1.25
N GLN A 118 -17.43 -0.87 -0.44
CA GLN A 118 -16.56 -1.94 -0.88
C GLN A 118 -17.21 -3.30 -0.59
N VAL A 119 -17.17 -4.19 -1.57
CA VAL A 119 -17.52 -5.59 -1.42
C VAL A 119 -16.24 -6.39 -1.45
N LEU A 120 -15.96 -7.12 -0.38
CA LEU A 120 -14.80 -8.00 -0.25
C LEU A 120 -15.25 -9.42 -0.54
N HIS A 121 -14.80 -9.98 -1.67
CA HIS A 121 -15.11 -11.34 -2.10
C HIS A 121 -13.85 -12.20 -2.13
N TRP A 122 -13.81 -13.27 -1.33
CA TRP A 122 -12.71 -14.23 -1.32
C TRP A 122 -12.99 -15.41 -2.23
N GLU A 123 -12.16 -15.58 -3.23
CA GLU A 123 -12.10 -16.81 -4.03
C GLU A 123 -11.38 -17.93 -3.27
N LYS A 124 -10.45 -17.56 -2.38
CA LYS A 124 -9.64 -18.47 -1.59
C LYS A 124 -9.11 -17.81 -0.31
N GLY A 125 -8.96 -18.61 0.74
CA GLY A 125 -8.31 -18.18 1.98
C GLY A 125 -9.13 -17.19 2.79
N LYS A 126 -10.48 -17.23 2.67
CA LYS A 126 -11.39 -16.42 3.47
C LYS A 126 -11.14 -16.68 4.97
N PRO A 127 -11.05 -15.64 5.82
CA PRO A 127 -11.00 -15.83 7.27
C PRO A 127 -12.27 -16.51 7.80
N ASP A 128 -12.13 -17.44 8.74
CA ASP A 128 -13.25 -18.23 9.27
C ASP A 128 -14.28 -17.39 10.04
N ALA A 129 -13.81 -16.28 10.63
CA ALA A 129 -14.65 -15.43 11.49
C ALA A 129 -15.62 -14.49 10.73
N ILE A 130 -15.55 -14.46 9.40
CA ILE A 130 -16.38 -13.57 8.59
C ILE A 130 -17.05 -14.33 7.46
N ASP A 131 -18.21 -13.85 7.03
CA ASP A 131 -18.88 -14.36 5.82
C ASP A 131 -18.19 -13.83 4.57
N ASN A 132 -18.38 -14.47 3.42
CA ASN A 132 -17.93 -13.93 2.14
C ASN A 132 -18.83 -12.75 1.73
N ASP A 133 -18.38 -11.96 0.75
CA ASP A 133 -19.09 -10.78 0.26
C ASP A 133 -19.31 -9.71 1.34
N GLN A 134 -18.26 -9.49 2.17
CA GLN A 134 -18.29 -8.50 3.23
C GLN A 134 -18.47 -7.10 2.66
N LEU A 135 -19.51 -6.41 3.15
CA LEU A 135 -19.71 -4.99 2.86
C LEU A 135 -18.91 -4.12 3.82
N ARG A 136 -18.24 -3.14 3.28
CA ARG A 136 -17.60 -2.06 4.03
C ARG A 136 -18.02 -0.73 3.47
N TYR A 137 -18.41 0.18 4.34
CA TYR A 137 -18.79 1.53 4.00
C TYR A 137 -17.67 2.45 4.47
N SER A 138 -17.07 3.18 3.54
CA SER A 138 -16.01 4.15 3.80
C SER A 138 -16.54 5.55 3.60
N TYR A 139 -16.29 6.42 4.57
CA TYR A 139 -16.67 7.83 4.53
C TYR A 139 -15.40 8.68 4.51
N ASP A 140 -15.23 9.42 3.43
CA ASP A 140 -14.06 10.25 3.20
C ASP A 140 -14.28 11.67 3.74
N ASN A 141 -13.19 12.34 4.10
CA ASN A 141 -13.21 13.78 4.35
C ASN A 141 -13.21 14.56 3.03
N LEU A 142 -13.22 15.89 3.12
CA LEU A 142 -13.27 16.79 1.95
C LEU A 142 -12.08 16.65 0.98
N ILE A 143 -10.96 16.10 1.44
CA ILE A 143 -9.75 15.87 0.63
C ILE A 143 -9.59 14.40 0.19
N GLY A 144 -10.62 13.55 0.42
CA GLY A 144 -10.65 12.15 -0.02
C GLY A 144 -9.87 11.19 0.88
N SER A 145 -9.56 11.56 2.12
CA SER A 145 -8.99 10.64 3.11
C SER A 145 -10.12 9.92 3.85
N SER A 146 -10.03 8.59 3.96
CA SER A 146 -11.02 7.78 4.67
C SER A 146 -10.99 8.09 6.17
N THR A 147 -12.08 8.62 6.71
CA THR A 147 -12.19 9.02 8.11
C THR A 147 -12.93 8.00 8.98
N LEU A 148 -13.83 7.24 8.39
CA LEU A 148 -14.66 6.27 9.08
C LEU A 148 -14.92 5.08 8.15
N GLU A 149 -14.69 3.88 8.65
CA GLU A 149 -15.14 2.64 8.01
C GLU A 149 -16.08 1.89 8.93
N VAL A 150 -17.20 1.41 8.39
CA VAL A 150 -18.16 0.57 9.09
C VAL A 150 -18.46 -0.70 8.29
N ASP A 151 -18.86 -1.76 8.99
CA ASP A 151 -19.33 -3.00 8.37
C ASP A 151 -20.80 -2.90 7.86
N GLY A 152 -21.33 -4.01 7.35
CA GLY A 152 -22.71 -4.09 6.86
C GLY A 152 -23.78 -3.84 7.93
N ASP A 153 -23.46 -4.02 9.20
CA ASP A 153 -24.34 -3.81 10.35
C ASP A 153 -24.16 -2.42 10.99
N GLY A 154 -23.24 -1.62 10.46
CA GLY A 154 -22.94 -0.28 10.95
C GLY A 154 -21.96 -0.23 12.12
N ASN A 155 -21.30 -1.34 12.46
CA ASN A 155 -20.25 -1.35 13.47
C ASN A 155 -18.98 -0.69 12.93
N VAL A 156 -18.31 0.11 13.76
CA VAL A 156 -17.07 0.80 13.37
C VAL A 156 -15.93 -0.22 13.22
N ILE A 157 -15.35 -0.29 12.03
CA ILE A 157 -14.14 -1.05 11.72
C ILE A 157 -12.90 -0.22 12.03
N SER A 158 -12.87 1.02 11.53
CA SER A 158 -11.80 1.96 11.77
C SER A 158 -12.30 3.40 11.77
N MET A 159 -11.62 4.24 12.54
CA MET A 159 -11.83 5.69 12.51
C MET A 159 -10.47 6.38 12.55
N GLU A 160 -10.25 7.30 11.61
CA GLU A 160 -9.01 8.07 11.52
C GLU A 160 -9.31 9.57 11.47
N GLU A 161 -8.51 10.32 12.22
CA GLU A 161 -8.47 11.78 12.13
C GLU A 161 -7.17 12.22 11.48
N TYR A 162 -7.24 13.22 10.62
CA TYR A 162 -6.10 13.68 9.84
C TYR A 162 -5.75 15.12 10.13
N TYR A 163 -4.47 15.45 10.12
CA TYR A 163 -3.99 16.81 10.02
C TYR A 163 -4.35 17.42 8.66
N PRO A 164 -4.35 18.75 8.50
CA PRO A 164 -4.77 19.43 7.26
C PRO A 164 -4.07 18.96 5.99
N TYR A 165 -2.89 18.39 6.10
CA TYR A 165 -2.09 17.89 4.96
C TYR A 165 -2.07 16.35 4.86
N GLY A 166 -3.06 15.67 5.46
CA GLY A 166 -3.27 14.23 5.31
C GLY A 166 -2.41 13.32 6.21
N GLY A 167 -1.59 13.87 7.10
CA GLY A 167 -0.91 13.08 8.13
C GLY A 167 -1.91 12.62 9.18
N THR A 168 -1.85 11.34 9.61
CA THR A 168 -2.77 10.79 10.62
C THR A 168 -2.53 11.44 11.99
N ALA A 169 -3.56 12.04 12.56
CA ALA A 169 -3.54 12.66 13.89
C ALA A 169 -3.96 11.64 14.98
N ALA A 170 -4.98 10.82 14.70
CA ALA A 170 -5.45 9.76 15.58
C ALA A 170 -6.02 8.60 14.76
N ARG A 171 -5.90 7.37 15.29
CA ARG A 171 -6.46 6.16 14.70
C ARG A 171 -7.08 5.30 15.80
N ARG A 172 -8.28 4.77 15.53
CA ARG A 172 -8.97 3.79 16.38
C ARG A 172 -9.43 2.62 15.50
N HIS A 173 -9.32 1.42 16.04
CA HIS A 173 -9.78 0.16 15.45
C HIS A 173 -10.76 -0.50 16.41
#